data_64e66bdadc37586b4f0134e6d8cf3adb
#
_entry.id   64e66bdadc37586b4f0134e6d8cf3adb
#
_cell.length_a   1.000
_cell.length_b   1.000
_cell.length_c   1.000
_cell.angle_alpha   90.00
_cell.angle_beta   90.00
_cell.angle_gamma   90.00
#
_symmetry.space_group_name_H-M   'P 1'
#
loop_
_entity.id
_entity.type
_entity.pdbx_description
1 polymer ?
#
loop_
_entity_poly.entity_id
_entity_poly.type
_entity_poly.pdbx_seq_one_letter_code
_entity_poly.pdbx_strand_id
1 'polypeptide(L)'
;MTVTAEKPAQGPIPATRLVLLGVVAMSIMAPVTLPVPILRSLVSDRFEVSDLLTSLFMSVNMVGAALAAPLAGALADRFGRRRPLIVAALIVDSICFLAMTAPLSFEVFLAIRFFEGCAHIFALSLLLSIAASLVSSERRGLVMGITGAGMMLGVALGAPIGGMLGRADVLRPLFAGAGLLVIAAILAGAVLREPSEVEERPGLAAIGEAIRANRALILPLVFSFADRFTVGFYTTTFSLFASGLHGATPPRVGLWISAFMLPFALLSFPFGVLADRYSKTALMAGGSLVYGIFTASLGFWPTEFITLGMAATGVSAAVMFVPSMLMTADLAPPAIRSTALGAFNTAGSLGFILGPLCGGLISEAVRAEHGAAAGYQAAFGTAGASVILCVVVALPFLLRLRREGRTT
;
A
#
# COMPACT_ATOMS: atom_id res chain seq x y z
N MET A 1 -31.73 -18.57 -30.72
CA MET A 1 -32.41 -17.87 -29.61
C MET A 1 -31.85 -18.39 -28.31
N THR A 2 -30.75 -17.80 -27.83
CA THR A 2 -30.16 -18.06 -26.52
C THR A 2 -30.88 -17.16 -25.51
N VAL A 3 -31.73 -17.77 -24.70
CA VAL A 3 -32.39 -17.10 -23.56
C VAL A 3 -31.29 -16.73 -22.58
N THR A 4 -30.92 -15.46 -22.55
CA THR A 4 -30.12 -14.89 -21.45
C THR A 4 -30.99 -14.95 -20.21
N ALA A 5 -30.68 -15.90 -19.31
CA ALA A 5 -31.28 -15.95 -17.99
C ALA A 5 -31.01 -14.63 -17.27
N GLU A 6 -32.04 -13.84 -17.02
CA GLU A 6 -31.97 -12.65 -16.18
C GLU A 6 -31.44 -13.05 -14.81
N LYS A 7 -30.30 -12.47 -14.43
CA LYS A 7 -29.73 -12.63 -13.09
C LYS A 7 -30.79 -12.24 -12.05
N PRO A 8 -31.07 -13.09 -11.02
CA PRO A 8 -31.96 -12.68 -9.96
C PRO A 8 -31.41 -11.42 -9.32
N ALA A 9 -32.20 -10.36 -9.29
CA ALA A 9 -31.85 -9.08 -8.69
C ALA A 9 -31.48 -9.32 -7.22
N GLN A 10 -30.19 -9.27 -6.92
CA GLN A 10 -29.74 -9.32 -5.51
C GLN A 10 -30.28 -8.06 -4.85
N GLY A 11 -31.11 -8.23 -3.84
CA GLY A 11 -31.71 -7.13 -3.09
C GLY A 11 -30.65 -6.17 -2.52
N PRO A 12 -31.05 -4.97 -2.09
CA PRO A 12 -30.12 -3.97 -1.59
C PRO A 12 -29.33 -4.52 -0.40
N ILE A 13 -28.01 -4.41 -0.46
CA ILE A 13 -27.15 -4.78 0.68
C ILE A 13 -27.47 -3.81 1.83
N PRO A 14 -27.76 -4.30 3.04
CA PRO A 14 -27.96 -3.45 4.21
C PRO A 14 -26.75 -2.56 4.48
N ALA A 15 -26.97 -1.28 4.79
CA ALA A 15 -25.89 -0.32 5.11
C ALA A 15 -24.94 -0.85 6.20
N THR A 16 -25.49 -1.53 7.21
CA THR A 16 -24.71 -2.18 8.28
C THR A 16 -23.67 -3.16 7.72
N ARG A 17 -24.01 -3.93 6.69
CA ARG A 17 -23.06 -4.89 6.09
C ARG A 17 -21.97 -4.19 5.31
N LEU A 18 -22.26 -3.08 4.65
CA LEU A 18 -21.26 -2.25 3.98
C LEU A 18 -20.27 -1.64 4.99
N VAL A 19 -20.78 -1.10 6.10
CA VAL A 19 -19.93 -0.58 7.18
C VAL A 19 -19.05 -1.67 7.77
N LEU A 20 -19.60 -2.85 8.05
CA LEU A 20 -18.85 -3.99 8.59
C LEU A 20 -17.76 -4.47 7.61
N LEU A 21 -18.01 -4.43 6.31
CA LEU A 21 -16.99 -4.73 5.30
C LEU A 21 -15.82 -3.72 5.36
N GLY A 22 -16.13 -2.44 5.51
CA GLY A 22 -15.11 -1.39 5.73
C GLY A 22 -14.32 -1.61 7.03
N VAL A 23 -15.01 -2.02 8.12
CA VAL A 23 -14.35 -2.34 9.40
C VAL A 23 -13.43 -3.56 9.27
N VAL A 24 -13.86 -4.61 8.57
CA VAL A 24 -13.00 -5.78 8.27
C VAL A 24 -11.75 -5.34 7.51
N ALA A 25 -11.91 -4.55 6.45
CA ALA A 25 -10.79 -4.04 5.67
C ALA A 25 -9.84 -3.16 6.51
N MET A 26 -10.38 -2.31 7.38
CA MET A 26 -9.61 -1.49 8.32
C MET A 26 -8.82 -2.36 9.31
N SER A 27 -9.47 -3.39 9.89
CA SER A 27 -8.84 -4.27 10.87
C SER A 27 -7.74 -5.15 10.26
N ILE A 28 -7.84 -5.49 8.97
CA ILE A 28 -6.79 -6.19 8.23
C ILE A 28 -5.61 -5.26 7.97
N MET A 29 -5.86 -4.00 7.61
CA MET A 29 -4.79 -3.09 7.16
C MET A 29 -4.07 -2.35 8.29
N ALA A 30 -4.70 -2.17 9.46
CA ALA A 30 -4.06 -1.48 10.59
C ALA A 30 -2.76 -2.18 11.07
N PRO A 31 -2.67 -3.53 11.17
CA PRO A 31 -1.46 -4.24 11.55
C PRO A 31 -0.26 -3.95 10.65
N VAL A 32 -0.45 -3.59 9.39
CA VAL A 32 0.64 -3.30 8.44
C VAL A 32 1.53 -2.16 8.91
N THR A 33 0.95 -1.13 9.53
CA THR A 33 1.68 0.07 9.97
C THR A 33 1.91 0.15 11.47
N LEU A 34 1.32 -0.74 12.28
CA LEU A 34 1.58 -0.82 13.72
C LEU A 34 3.09 -0.94 14.07
N PRO A 35 3.91 -1.76 13.38
CA PRO A 35 5.33 -1.90 13.70
C PRO A 35 6.18 -0.71 13.23
N VAL A 36 5.68 0.11 12.30
CA VAL A 36 6.50 1.14 11.64
C VAL A 36 7.13 2.14 12.61
N PRO A 37 6.40 2.72 13.60
CA PRO A 37 6.99 3.67 14.54
C PRO A 37 8.00 3.09 15.51
N ILE A 38 7.97 1.78 15.72
CA ILE A 38 8.87 1.05 16.63
C ILE A 38 9.96 0.27 15.90
N LEU A 39 10.06 0.45 14.59
CA LEU A 39 10.90 -0.38 13.72
C LEU A 39 12.35 -0.43 14.20
N ARG A 40 12.91 0.70 14.65
CA ARG A 40 14.26 0.74 15.21
C ARG A 40 14.39 -0.18 16.42
N SER A 41 13.55 0.01 17.43
CA SER A 41 13.64 -0.79 18.67
C SER A 41 13.21 -2.25 18.47
N LEU A 42 12.26 -2.49 17.54
CA LEU A 42 11.78 -3.84 17.25
C LEU A 42 12.80 -4.68 16.48
N VAL A 43 13.59 -4.07 15.60
CA VAL A 43 14.49 -4.79 14.71
C VAL A 43 15.94 -4.38 14.95
N SER A 44 16.31 -3.10 14.72
CA SER A 44 17.69 -2.65 14.80
C SER A 44 18.29 -2.87 16.19
N ASP A 45 17.64 -2.37 17.24
CA ASP A 45 18.16 -2.46 18.61
C ASP A 45 18.02 -3.88 19.20
N ARG A 46 16.93 -4.61 18.83
CA ARG A 46 16.67 -5.97 19.34
C ARG A 46 17.65 -7.02 18.81
N PHE A 47 18.04 -6.90 17.55
CA PHE A 47 18.92 -7.88 16.87
C PHE A 47 20.31 -7.34 16.59
N GLU A 48 20.61 -6.11 17.01
CA GLU A 48 21.88 -5.42 16.79
C GLU A 48 22.29 -5.38 15.31
N VAL A 49 21.32 -5.13 14.43
CA VAL A 49 21.51 -5.13 12.98
C VAL A 49 21.50 -3.73 12.40
N SER A 50 22.09 -3.59 11.20
CA SER A 50 22.18 -2.33 10.47
C SER A 50 20.83 -1.84 9.94
N ASP A 51 20.77 -0.57 9.48
CA ASP A 51 19.58 0.02 8.86
C ASP A 51 19.19 -0.73 7.59
N LEU A 52 20.15 -1.27 6.82
CA LEU A 52 19.86 -2.10 5.64
C LEU A 52 19.17 -3.41 6.05
N LEU A 53 19.69 -4.11 7.03
CA LEU A 53 19.07 -5.35 7.52
C LEU A 53 17.72 -5.08 8.17
N THR A 54 17.56 -3.96 8.87
CA THR A 54 16.26 -3.51 9.39
C THR A 54 15.26 -3.26 8.27
N SER A 55 15.71 -2.75 7.13
CA SER A 55 14.86 -2.52 5.95
C SER A 55 14.34 -3.82 5.32
N LEU A 56 15.05 -4.94 5.50
CA LEU A 56 14.57 -6.26 5.05
C LEU A 56 13.25 -6.65 5.72
N PHE A 57 13.00 -6.22 6.96
CA PHE A 57 11.74 -6.49 7.64
C PHE A 57 10.50 -6.07 6.84
N MET A 58 10.55 -4.91 6.17
CA MET A 58 9.45 -4.45 5.33
C MET A 58 9.48 -5.07 3.93
N SER A 59 10.65 -5.21 3.33
CA SER A 59 10.79 -5.75 1.96
C SER A 59 10.47 -7.23 1.88
N VAL A 60 10.90 -8.04 2.84
CA VAL A 60 10.63 -9.49 2.87
C VAL A 60 9.14 -9.78 2.99
N ASN A 61 8.41 -9.01 3.79
CA ASN A 61 6.96 -9.07 3.86
C ASN A 61 6.32 -8.83 2.48
N MET A 62 6.76 -7.80 1.77
CA MET A 62 6.23 -7.47 0.44
C MET A 62 6.61 -8.51 -0.63
N VAL A 63 7.77 -9.16 -0.50
CA VAL A 63 8.14 -10.30 -1.35
C VAL A 63 7.19 -11.47 -1.12
N GLY A 64 6.92 -11.82 0.15
CA GLY A 64 5.93 -12.84 0.51
C GLY A 64 4.55 -12.52 -0.08
N ALA A 65 4.12 -11.26 0.06
CA ALA A 65 2.86 -10.78 -0.50
C ALA A 65 2.81 -10.92 -2.04
N ALA A 66 3.86 -10.52 -2.74
CA ALA A 66 3.92 -10.60 -4.20
C ALA A 66 3.84 -12.03 -4.72
N LEU A 67 4.48 -12.97 -4.03
CA LEU A 67 4.45 -14.41 -4.39
C LEU A 67 3.12 -15.08 -4.05
N ALA A 68 2.48 -14.69 -2.95
CA ALA A 68 1.22 -15.29 -2.50
C ALA A 68 -0.02 -14.75 -3.24
N ALA A 69 0.02 -13.53 -3.77
CA ALA A 69 -1.14 -12.91 -4.41
C ALA A 69 -1.75 -13.72 -5.57
N PRO A 70 -0.98 -14.30 -6.50
CA PRO A 70 -1.52 -15.17 -7.55
C PRO A 70 -2.09 -16.48 -6.99
N LEU A 71 -1.46 -17.03 -5.94
CA LEU A 71 -1.87 -18.30 -5.34
C LEU A 71 -3.23 -18.17 -4.63
N ALA A 72 -3.54 -16.98 -4.08
CA ALA A 72 -4.81 -16.75 -3.41
C ALA A 72 -6.01 -16.97 -4.35
N GLY A 73 -5.92 -16.48 -5.60
CA GLY A 73 -6.94 -16.72 -6.62
C GLY A 73 -7.06 -18.19 -6.99
N ALA A 74 -5.94 -18.80 -7.37
CA ALA A 74 -5.90 -20.21 -7.80
C ALA A 74 -6.44 -21.18 -6.72
N LEU A 75 -6.09 -20.94 -5.45
CA LEU A 75 -6.58 -21.77 -4.36
C LEU A 75 -8.08 -21.56 -4.11
N ALA A 76 -8.55 -20.32 -4.16
CA ALA A 76 -9.96 -20.00 -4.01
C ALA A 76 -10.82 -20.65 -5.10
N ASP A 77 -10.35 -20.65 -6.33
CA ASP A 77 -11.04 -21.26 -7.46
C ASP A 77 -11.07 -22.80 -7.32
N ARG A 78 -9.96 -23.40 -6.83
CA ARG A 78 -9.89 -24.84 -6.58
C ARG A 78 -10.81 -25.31 -5.47
N PHE A 79 -10.92 -24.55 -4.38
CA PHE A 79 -11.75 -24.93 -3.22
C PHE A 79 -13.20 -24.45 -3.34
N GLY A 80 -13.51 -23.54 -4.27
CA GLY A 80 -14.85 -22.99 -4.47
C GLY A 80 -15.40 -22.20 -3.27
N ARG A 81 -14.57 -21.95 -2.24
CA ARG A 81 -14.97 -21.25 -1.00
C ARG A 81 -13.89 -20.24 -0.61
N ARG A 82 -14.24 -18.96 -0.60
CA ARG A 82 -13.32 -17.85 -0.27
C ARG A 82 -13.33 -17.46 1.19
N ARG A 83 -14.50 -17.46 1.82
CA ARG A 83 -14.67 -17.05 3.22
C ARG A 83 -13.82 -17.86 4.20
N PRO A 84 -13.84 -19.21 4.22
CA PRO A 84 -13.00 -19.98 5.15
C PRO A 84 -11.51 -19.78 4.89
N LEU A 85 -11.11 -19.56 3.63
CA LEU A 85 -9.72 -19.26 3.27
C LEU A 85 -9.28 -17.90 3.81
N ILE A 86 -10.14 -16.87 3.77
CA ILE A 86 -9.87 -15.57 4.39
C ILE A 86 -9.67 -15.73 5.90
N VAL A 87 -10.57 -16.42 6.56
CA VAL A 87 -10.50 -16.64 8.02
C VAL A 87 -9.22 -17.40 8.38
N ALA A 88 -8.90 -18.48 7.67
CA ALA A 88 -7.68 -19.24 7.90
C ALA A 88 -6.42 -18.39 7.71
N ALA A 89 -6.36 -17.60 6.63
CA ALA A 89 -5.24 -16.72 6.35
C ALA A 89 -5.06 -15.65 7.43
N LEU A 90 -6.14 -15.03 7.92
CA LEU A 90 -6.09 -14.04 9.00
C LEU A 90 -5.63 -14.66 10.33
N ILE A 91 -6.01 -15.91 10.62
CA ILE A 91 -5.51 -16.63 11.79
C ILE A 91 -4.03 -16.94 11.65
N VAL A 92 -3.57 -17.39 10.47
CA VAL A 92 -2.13 -17.60 10.21
C VAL A 92 -1.34 -16.29 10.35
N ASP A 93 -1.86 -15.20 9.80
CA ASP A 93 -1.29 -13.85 9.93
C ASP A 93 -1.17 -13.44 11.42
N SER A 94 -2.24 -13.62 12.20
CA SER A 94 -2.24 -13.38 13.65
C SER A 94 -1.19 -14.24 14.38
N ILE A 95 -1.08 -15.52 14.04
CA ILE A 95 -0.07 -16.42 14.63
C ILE A 95 1.35 -15.93 14.29
N CYS A 96 1.59 -15.45 13.06
CA CYS A 96 2.88 -14.87 12.69
C CYS A 96 3.19 -13.62 13.53
N PHE A 97 2.22 -12.72 13.76
CA PHE A 97 2.39 -11.57 14.65
C PHE A 97 2.75 -11.99 16.07
N LEU A 98 2.09 -13.00 16.64
CA LEU A 98 2.42 -13.54 17.95
C LEU A 98 3.78 -14.23 17.96
N ALA A 99 4.11 -15.00 16.94
CA ALA A 99 5.41 -15.67 16.86
C ALA A 99 6.58 -14.69 16.82
N MET A 100 6.43 -13.52 16.18
CA MET A 100 7.45 -12.47 16.17
C MET A 100 7.73 -11.87 17.56
N THR A 101 6.89 -12.09 18.57
CA THR A 101 7.15 -11.64 19.95
C THR A 101 8.11 -12.55 20.71
N ALA A 102 8.34 -13.77 20.25
CA ALA A 102 9.21 -14.74 20.89
C ALA A 102 10.70 -14.35 20.74
N PRO A 103 11.59 -14.83 21.62
CA PRO A 103 13.04 -14.63 21.50
C PRO A 103 13.63 -15.51 20.39
N LEU A 104 13.63 -14.97 19.17
CA LEU A 104 14.04 -15.66 17.93
C LEU A 104 15.40 -15.15 17.45
N SER A 105 16.07 -15.90 16.59
CA SER A 105 17.14 -15.35 15.75
C SER A 105 16.57 -14.41 14.68
N PHE A 106 17.40 -13.52 14.15
CA PHE A 106 16.97 -12.55 13.12
C PHE A 106 16.45 -13.24 11.85
N GLU A 107 17.08 -14.34 11.43
CA GLU A 107 16.69 -15.10 10.25
C GLU A 107 15.30 -15.73 10.40
N VAL A 108 15.02 -16.32 11.57
CA VAL A 108 13.70 -16.91 11.86
C VAL A 108 12.64 -15.81 11.95
N PHE A 109 12.97 -14.67 12.56
CA PHE A 109 12.10 -13.51 12.62
C PHE A 109 11.74 -13.01 11.21
N LEU A 110 12.71 -12.90 10.29
CA LEU A 110 12.46 -12.54 8.88
C LEU A 110 11.66 -13.61 8.13
N ALA A 111 11.93 -14.90 8.39
CA ALA A 111 11.14 -15.97 7.78
C ALA A 111 9.68 -15.90 8.20
N ILE A 112 9.39 -15.65 9.48
CA ILE A 112 8.02 -15.45 9.97
C ILE A 112 7.40 -14.21 9.30
N ARG A 113 8.16 -13.13 9.14
CA ARG A 113 7.70 -11.91 8.46
C ARG A 113 7.36 -12.14 6.98
N PHE A 114 8.09 -13.03 6.31
CA PHE A 114 7.77 -13.46 4.94
C PHE A 114 6.42 -14.19 4.89
N PHE A 115 6.20 -15.18 5.77
CA PHE A 115 4.94 -15.93 5.81
C PHE A 115 3.76 -15.07 6.24
N GLU A 116 3.97 -14.11 7.13
CA GLU A 116 2.99 -13.10 7.49
C GLU A 116 2.55 -12.31 6.25
N GLY A 117 3.50 -11.82 5.45
CA GLY A 117 3.19 -11.14 4.18
C GLY A 117 2.39 -12.01 3.21
N CYS A 118 2.72 -13.31 3.12
CA CYS A 118 1.95 -14.27 2.34
C CYS A 118 0.50 -14.38 2.83
N ALA A 119 0.30 -14.58 4.13
CA ALA A 119 -1.02 -14.74 4.73
C ALA A 119 -1.86 -13.46 4.62
N HIS A 120 -1.23 -12.31 4.88
CA HIS A 120 -1.86 -11.00 4.81
C HIS A 120 -2.44 -10.71 3.43
N ILE A 121 -1.62 -10.79 2.38
CA ILE A 121 -2.07 -10.50 1.01
C ILE A 121 -3.07 -11.53 0.51
N PHE A 122 -2.94 -12.78 0.94
CA PHE A 122 -3.88 -13.84 0.63
C PHE A 122 -5.29 -13.47 1.14
N ALA A 123 -5.41 -13.10 2.41
CA ALA A 123 -6.68 -12.66 3.01
C ALA A 123 -7.23 -11.41 2.31
N LEU A 124 -6.38 -10.40 2.10
CA LEU A 124 -6.77 -9.14 1.47
C LEU A 124 -7.23 -9.33 0.03
N SER A 125 -6.51 -10.14 -0.74
CA SER A 125 -6.86 -10.45 -2.13
C SER A 125 -8.23 -11.10 -2.26
N LEU A 126 -8.55 -12.04 -1.38
CA LEU A 126 -9.84 -12.71 -1.37
C LEU A 126 -10.96 -11.81 -0.85
N LEU A 127 -10.67 -10.94 0.15
CA LEU A 127 -11.63 -9.94 0.63
C LEU A 127 -12.05 -9.00 -0.51
N LEU A 128 -11.08 -8.44 -1.25
CA LEU A 128 -11.37 -7.57 -2.39
C LEU A 128 -12.15 -8.30 -3.48
N SER A 129 -11.86 -9.58 -3.70
CA SER A 129 -12.60 -10.41 -4.64
C SER A 129 -14.06 -10.63 -4.22
N ILE A 130 -14.31 -10.92 -2.93
CA ILE A 130 -15.69 -11.01 -2.40
C ILE A 130 -16.35 -9.64 -2.52
N ALA A 131 -15.70 -8.55 -2.10
CA ALA A 131 -16.26 -7.20 -2.17
C ALA A 131 -16.72 -6.83 -3.59
N ALA A 132 -15.90 -7.14 -4.61
CA ALA A 132 -16.23 -6.87 -6.01
C ALA A 132 -17.42 -7.69 -6.53
N SER A 133 -17.67 -8.89 -5.97
CA SER A 133 -18.74 -9.80 -6.40
C SER A 133 -20.05 -9.67 -5.61
N LEU A 134 -20.07 -8.88 -4.52
CA LEU A 134 -21.25 -8.72 -3.66
C LEU A 134 -22.43 -7.99 -4.33
N VAL A 135 -22.17 -7.20 -5.37
CA VAL A 135 -23.16 -6.32 -6.02
C VAL A 135 -23.03 -6.36 -7.53
N SER A 136 -24.13 -5.93 -8.19
CA SER A 136 -24.13 -5.66 -9.64
C SER A 136 -23.09 -4.59 -10.01
N SER A 137 -22.73 -4.53 -11.28
CA SER A 137 -21.74 -3.58 -11.82
C SER A 137 -22.02 -2.12 -11.45
N GLU A 138 -23.28 -1.73 -11.34
CA GLU A 138 -23.71 -0.36 -11.01
C GLU A 138 -23.33 0.07 -9.57
N ARG A 139 -23.32 -0.85 -8.61
CA ARG A 139 -23.03 -0.56 -7.19
C ARG A 139 -21.63 -0.99 -6.77
N ARG A 140 -20.87 -1.63 -7.66
CA ARG A 140 -19.51 -2.10 -7.38
C ARG A 140 -18.59 -0.98 -6.89
N GLY A 141 -18.71 0.21 -7.47
CA GLY A 141 -17.95 1.39 -7.07
C GLY A 141 -18.17 1.78 -5.59
N LEU A 142 -19.42 1.73 -5.11
CA LEU A 142 -19.73 2.03 -3.70
C LEU A 142 -19.09 1.03 -2.75
N VAL A 143 -19.22 -0.28 -3.03
CA VAL A 143 -18.65 -1.34 -2.17
C VAL A 143 -17.13 -1.28 -2.15
N MET A 144 -16.51 -1.13 -3.32
CA MET A 144 -15.05 -1.00 -3.42
C MET A 144 -14.55 0.29 -2.78
N GLY A 145 -15.32 1.39 -2.89
CA GLY A 145 -15.02 2.66 -2.24
C GLY A 145 -15.02 2.55 -0.71
N ILE A 146 -16.03 1.92 -0.13
CA ILE A 146 -16.11 1.68 1.33
C ILE A 146 -14.99 0.75 1.80
N THR A 147 -14.72 -0.32 1.04
CA THR A 147 -13.62 -1.24 1.36
C THR A 147 -12.27 -0.53 1.29
N GLY A 148 -12.03 0.25 0.23
CA GLY A 148 -10.82 1.05 0.07
C GLY A 148 -10.65 2.12 1.16
N ALA A 149 -11.73 2.80 1.54
CA ALA A 149 -11.72 3.77 2.66
C ALA A 149 -11.35 3.08 3.98
N GLY A 150 -11.92 1.90 4.25
CA GLY A 150 -11.56 1.09 5.41
C GLY A 150 -10.07 0.73 5.41
N MET A 151 -9.55 0.26 4.26
CA MET A 151 -8.12 -0.05 4.10
C MET A 151 -7.24 1.17 4.40
N MET A 152 -7.54 2.32 3.82
CA MET A 152 -6.75 3.54 4.00
C MET A 152 -6.80 4.06 5.44
N LEU A 153 -7.97 4.01 6.08
CA LEU A 153 -8.10 4.34 7.50
C LEU A 153 -7.30 3.40 8.39
N GLY A 154 -7.30 2.09 8.08
CA GLY A 154 -6.47 1.11 8.80
C GLY A 154 -4.99 1.47 8.73
N VAL A 155 -4.45 1.70 7.55
CA VAL A 155 -3.06 2.11 7.33
C VAL A 155 -2.74 3.42 8.06
N ALA A 156 -3.63 4.42 7.98
CA ALA A 156 -3.41 5.74 8.58
C ALA A 156 -3.46 5.72 10.11
N LEU A 157 -4.31 4.89 10.71
CA LEU A 157 -4.48 4.79 12.16
C LEU A 157 -3.50 3.80 12.80
N GLY A 158 -3.00 2.81 12.06
CA GLY A 158 -2.07 1.82 12.59
C GLY A 158 -0.79 2.43 13.14
N ALA A 159 -0.15 3.36 12.42
CA ALA A 159 1.08 3.99 12.86
C ALA A 159 0.96 4.75 14.20
N PRO A 160 0.00 5.68 14.42
CA PRO A 160 -0.12 6.36 15.71
C PRO A 160 -0.49 5.40 16.85
N ILE A 161 -1.36 4.41 16.59
CA ILE A 161 -1.71 3.39 17.59
C ILE A 161 -0.47 2.57 17.93
N GLY A 162 0.29 2.12 16.94
CA GLY A 162 1.53 1.38 17.15
C GLY A 162 2.57 2.17 17.93
N GLY A 163 2.72 3.46 17.61
CA GLY A 163 3.60 4.36 18.34
C GLY A 163 3.20 4.54 19.82
N MET A 164 1.90 4.71 20.08
CA MET A 164 1.38 4.85 21.46
C MET A 164 1.59 3.57 22.27
N LEU A 165 1.28 2.42 21.70
CA LEU A 165 1.47 1.12 22.35
C LEU A 165 2.94 0.80 22.56
N GLY A 166 3.78 1.09 21.57
CA GLY A 166 5.21 0.84 21.59
C GLY A 166 6.01 1.73 22.56
N ARG A 167 5.42 2.83 23.06
CA ARG A 167 6.01 3.64 24.13
C ARG A 167 6.16 2.87 25.44
N ALA A 168 5.19 2.02 25.73
CA ALA A 168 5.18 1.26 26.99
C ALA A 168 5.96 -0.05 26.87
N ASP A 169 5.86 -0.73 25.73
CA ASP A 169 6.57 -1.97 25.44
C ASP A 169 6.62 -2.15 23.90
N VAL A 170 7.81 -2.44 23.39
CA VAL A 170 8.08 -2.62 21.95
C VAL A 170 7.26 -3.76 21.34
N LEU A 171 6.87 -4.77 22.12
CA LEU A 171 6.11 -5.91 21.62
C LEU A 171 4.59 -5.69 21.63
N ARG A 172 4.07 -4.70 22.37
CA ARG A 172 2.62 -4.43 22.43
C ARG A 172 1.97 -4.17 21.08
N PRO A 173 2.58 -3.46 20.12
CA PRO A 173 2.02 -3.30 18.79
C PRO A 173 1.83 -4.64 18.06
N LEU A 174 2.71 -5.63 18.28
CA LEU A 174 2.56 -6.97 17.68
C LEU A 174 1.39 -7.73 18.30
N PHE A 175 1.22 -7.69 19.62
CA PHE A 175 0.04 -8.27 20.28
C PHE A 175 -1.26 -7.60 19.83
N ALA A 176 -1.26 -6.27 19.69
CA ALA A 176 -2.42 -5.54 19.20
C ALA A 176 -2.75 -5.90 17.73
N GLY A 177 -1.72 -6.05 16.89
CA GLY A 177 -1.85 -6.50 15.51
C GLY A 177 -2.48 -7.89 15.43
N ALA A 178 -1.97 -8.83 16.22
CA ALA A 178 -2.54 -10.18 16.31
C ALA A 178 -4.01 -10.14 16.75
N GLY A 179 -4.35 -9.35 17.77
CA GLY A 179 -5.73 -9.19 18.24
C GLY A 179 -6.66 -8.61 17.18
N LEU A 180 -6.22 -7.58 16.45
CA LEU A 180 -6.97 -7.00 15.34
C LEU A 180 -7.22 -8.00 14.21
N LEU A 181 -6.26 -8.85 13.89
CA LEU A 181 -6.41 -9.90 12.88
C LEU A 181 -7.40 -11.00 13.33
N VAL A 182 -7.40 -11.35 14.61
CA VAL A 182 -8.44 -12.26 15.17
C VAL A 182 -9.82 -11.63 15.07
N ILE A 183 -9.96 -10.35 15.44
CA ILE A 183 -11.22 -9.61 15.29
C ILE A 183 -11.64 -9.58 13.82
N ALA A 184 -10.71 -9.29 12.90
CA ALA A 184 -10.97 -9.32 11.46
C ALA A 184 -11.43 -10.71 11.00
N ALA A 185 -10.82 -11.79 11.49
CA ALA A 185 -11.21 -13.17 11.16
C ALA A 185 -12.63 -13.49 11.64
N ILE A 186 -12.98 -13.11 12.87
CA ILE A 186 -14.35 -13.29 13.44
C ILE A 186 -15.36 -12.49 12.60
N LEU A 187 -15.09 -11.21 12.34
CA LEU A 187 -15.98 -10.36 11.55
C LEU A 187 -16.13 -10.86 10.11
N ALA A 188 -15.02 -11.24 9.47
CA ALA A 188 -15.05 -11.83 8.13
C ALA A 188 -15.88 -13.11 8.11
N GLY A 189 -15.69 -13.97 9.11
CA GLY A 189 -16.49 -15.17 9.30
C GLY A 189 -17.99 -14.91 9.50
N ALA A 190 -18.38 -13.84 10.14
CA ALA A 190 -19.78 -13.50 10.41
C ALA A 190 -20.45 -12.75 9.24
N VAL A 191 -19.71 -11.85 8.57
CA VAL A 191 -20.28 -10.85 7.64
C VAL A 191 -20.17 -11.27 6.18
N LEU A 192 -19.04 -11.90 5.79
CA LEU A 192 -18.78 -12.23 4.39
C LEU A 192 -19.68 -13.40 3.94
N ARG A 193 -20.20 -13.29 2.74
CA ARG A 193 -20.93 -14.37 2.04
C ARG A 193 -20.13 -14.86 0.86
N GLU A 194 -20.24 -16.14 0.58
CA GLU A 194 -19.64 -16.70 -0.65
C GLU A 194 -20.30 -16.07 -1.87
N PRO A 195 -19.51 -15.62 -2.85
CA PRO A 195 -20.05 -15.16 -4.12
C PRO A 195 -20.62 -16.32 -4.92
N SER A 196 -21.73 -16.09 -5.61
CA SER A 196 -22.35 -17.08 -6.49
C SER A 196 -21.56 -17.31 -7.78
N GLU A 197 -20.77 -16.35 -8.20
CA GLU A 197 -19.91 -16.41 -9.38
C GLU A 197 -18.57 -15.74 -9.10
N VAL A 198 -17.54 -16.24 -9.75
CA VAL A 198 -16.16 -15.78 -9.60
C VAL A 198 -15.71 -15.14 -10.90
N GLU A 199 -15.31 -13.88 -10.84
CA GLU A 199 -14.66 -13.20 -11.95
C GLU A 199 -13.18 -13.64 -11.97
N GLU A 200 -12.72 -14.26 -13.04
CA GLU A 200 -11.32 -14.66 -13.22
C GLU A 200 -10.41 -13.44 -13.19
N ARG A 201 -9.30 -13.55 -12.47
CA ARG A 201 -8.27 -12.50 -12.47
C ARG A 201 -7.34 -12.71 -13.64
N PRO A 202 -6.97 -11.62 -14.35
CA PRO A 202 -6.00 -11.73 -15.43
C PRO A 202 -4.65 -12.18 -14.90
N GLY A 203 -4.07 -13.21 -15.51
CA GLY A 203 -2.74 -13.69 -15.20
C GLY A 203 -1.64 -12.72 -15.69
N LEU A 204 -0.39 -12.95 -15.28
CA LEU A 204 0.76 -12.13 -15.68
C LEU A 204 0.95 -12.06 -17.21
N ALA A 205 0.62 -13.13 -17.94
CA ALA A 205 0.66 -13.13 -19.40
C ALA A 205 -0.30 -12.10 -20.01
N ALA A 206 -1.53 -12.02 -19.50
CA ALA A 206 -2.53 -11.02 -19.94
C ALA A 206 -2.08 -9.58 -19.65
N ILE A 207 -1.34 -9.35 -18.56
CA ILE A 207 -0.72 -8.05 -18.27
C ILE A 207 0.30 -7.70 -19.35
N GLY A 208 1.18 -8.64 -19.72
CA GLY A 208 2.17 -8.44 -20.78
C GLY A 208 1.53 -8.13 -22.14
N GLU A 209 0.44 -8.82 -22.47
CA GLU A 209 -0.33 -8.58 -23.70
C GLU A 209 -1.01 -7.21 -23.69
N ALA A 210 -1.62 -6.81 -22.58
CA ALA A 210 -2.24 -5.49 -22.43
C ALA A 210 -1.23 -4.35 -22.66
N ILE A 211 -0.02 -4.48 -22.09
CA ILE A 211 1.05 -3.49 -22.28
C ILE A 211 1.54 -3.48 -23.73
N ARG A 212 1.70 -4.63 -24.37
CA ARG A 212 2.10 -4.72 -25.78
C ARG A 212 1.05 -4.10 -26.71
N ALA A 213 -0.24 -4.32 -26.42
CA ALA A 213 -1.34 -3.77 -27.18
C ALA A 213 -1.45 -2.24 -27.04
N ASN A 214 -1.10 -1.68 -25.86
CA ASN A 214 -1.15 -0.25 -25.63
C ASN A 214 0.05 0.22 -24.79
N ARG A 215 1.12 0.65 -25.47
CA ARG A 215 2.35 1.12 -24.83
C ARG A 215 2.17 2.37 -23.95
N ALA A 216 1.10 3.15 -24.16
CA ALA A 216 0.80 4.30 -23.31
C ALA A 216 0.52 3.91 -21.85
N LEU A 217 0.12 2.65 -21.60
CA LEU A 217 -0.04 2.10 -20.25
C LEU A 217 1.25 2.06 -19.43
N ILE A 218 2.42 2.02 -20.10
CA ILE A 218 3.71 2.03 -19.38
C ILE A 218 3.83 3.30 -18.53
N LEU A 219 3.29 4.40 -18.98
CA LEU A 219 3.40 5.70 -18.31
C LEU A 219 2.82 5.65 -16.86
N PRO A 220 1.51 5.40 -16.66
CA PRO A 220 0.97 5.33 -15.30
C PRO A 220 1.54 4.17 -14.46
N LEU A 221 2.03 3.09 -15.10
CA LEU A 221 2.70 2.00 -14.38
C LEU A 221 4.02 2.44 -13.76
N VAL A 222 4.82 3.23 -14.49
CA VAL A 222 6.08 3.81 -13.97
C VAL A 222 5.79 4.78 -12.82
N PHE A 223 4.73 5.59 -12.91
CA PHE A 223 4.33 6.46 -11.80
C PHE A 223 3.84 5.65 -10.59
N SER A 224 3.10 4.56 -10.79
CA SER A 224 2.70 3.66 -9.70
C SER A 224 3.91 3.04 -9.00
N PHE A 225 4.91 2.61 -9.77
CA PHE A 225 6.16 2.10 -9.21
C PHE A 225 6.88 3.17 -8.40
N ALA A 226 7.09 4.38 -8.95
CA ALA A 226 7.81 5.47 -8.29
C ALA A 226 7.11 5.95 -7.02
N ASP A 227 5.78 6.05 -7.03
CA ASP A 227 4.97 6.37 -5.85
C ASP A 227 5.21 5.34 -4.72
N ARG A 228 5.02 4.06 -5.01
CA ARG A 228 5.17 3.01 -3.99
C ARG A 228 6.62 2.78 -3.58
N PHE A 229 7.57 3.04 -4.46
CA PHE A 229 8.99 3.04 -4.16
C PHE A 229 9.31 4.09 -3.07
N THR A 230 8.83 5.31 -3.23
CA THR A 230 9.03 6.37 -2.23
C THR A 230 8.25 6.12 -0.94
N VAL A 231 7.03 5.55 -1.00
CA VAL A 231 6.30 5.15 0.21
C VAL A 231 7.09 4.12 1.01
N GLY A 232 7.87 3.25 0.38
CA GLY A 232 8.81 2.35 1.04
C GLY A 232 9.83 3.08 1.90
N PHE A 233 10.33 4.24 1.46
CA PHE A 233 11.21 5.08 2.28
C PHE A 233 10.47 5.68 3.49
N TYR A 234 9.21 6.08 3.33
CA TYR A 234 8.41 6.61 4.45
C TYR A 234 8.10 5.56 5.52
N THR A 235 7.90 4.32 5.13
CA THR A 235 7.60 3.23 6.08
C THR A 235 8.84 2.67 6.78
N THR A 236 10.04 2.90 6.25
CA THR A 236 11.28 2.33 6.78
C THR A 236 12.31 3.39 7.09
N THR A 237 12.91 3.98 6.06
CA THR A 237 14.00 4.96 6.20
C THR A 237 13.58 6.15 7.05
N PHE A 238 12.33 6.65 6.89
CA PHE A 238 11.83 7.74 7.71
C PHE A 238 11.69 7.36 9.19
N SER A 239 11.23 6.15 9.51
CA SER A 239 11.13 5.69 10.90
C SER A 239 12.52 5.64 11.57
N LEU A 240 13.52 5.14 10.85
CA LEU A 240 14.92 5.07 11.32
C LEU A 240 15.54 6.48 11.43
N PHE A 241 15.30 7.36 10.46
CA PHE A 241 15.71 8.75 10.48
C PHE A 241 15.11 9.50 11.67
N ALA A 242 13.81 9.39 11.87
CA ALA A 242 13.08 10.07 12.93
C ALA A 242 13.57 9.63 14.33
N SER A 243 13.71 8.33 14.55
CA SER A 243 14.18 7.78 15.82
C SER A 243 15.69 7.93 16.03
N GLY A 244 16.48 7.72 14.97
CA GLY A 244 17.95 7.71 15.06
C GLY A 244 18.58 9.10 15.06
N LEU A 245 18.13 10.01 14.18
CA LEU A 245 18.72 11.33 14.05
C LEU A 245 18.00 12.41 14.89
N HIS A 246 16.67 12.35 14.93
CA HIS A 246 15.88 13.32 15.70
C HIS A 246 15.53 12.85 17.12
N GLY A 247 15.92 11.63 17.53
CA GLY A 247 15.60 11.09 18.86
C GLY A 247 14.08 11.01 19.11
N ALA A 248 13.27 10.90 18.04
CA ALA A 248 11.83 10.89 18.17
C ALA A 248 11.34 9.62 18.88
N THR A 249 10.46 9.81 19.86
CA THR A 249 9.79 8.68 20.53
C THR A 249 8.80 8.00 19.57
N PRO A 250 8.48 6.70 19.77
CA PRO A 250 7.55 5.98 18.93
C PRO A 250 6.20 6.69 18.68
N PRO A 251 5.54 7.33 19.69
CA PRO A 251 4.33 8.11 19.45
C PRO A 251 4.54 9.27 18.48
N ARG A 252 5.69 9.95 18.55
CA ARG A 252 6.01 11.08 17.66
C ARG A 252 6.27 10.60 16.23
N VAL A 253 6.97 9.49 16.06
CA VAL A 253 7.17 8.85 14.75
C VAL A 253 5.82 8.45 14.16
N GLY A 254 4.95 7.81 14.94
CA GLY A 254 3.59 7.44 14.51
C GLY A 254 2.75 8.64 14.10
N LEU A 255 2.82 9.75 14.86
CA LEU A 255 2.14 10.99 14.53
C LEU A 255 2.63 11.57 13.19
N TRP A 256 3.94 11.61 12.95
CA TRP A 256 4.50 12.11 11.70
C TRP A 256 4.11 11.26 10.48
N ILE A 257 4.10 9.93 10.63
CA ILE A 257 3.63 9.03 9.58
C ILE A 257 2.13 9.24 9.31
N SER A 258 1.32 9.43 10.36
CA SER A 258 -0.09 9.77 10.20
C SER A 258 -0.31 11.13 9.56
N ALA A 259 0.54 12.11 9.85
CA ALA A 259 0.48 13.42 9.21
C ALA A 259 0.66 13.31 7.67
N PHE A 260 1.38 12.30 7.18
CA PHE A 260 1.44 11.96 5.75
C PHE A 260 0.22 11.14 5.31
N MET A 261 -0.08 10.05 6.00
CA MET A 261 -1.07 9.05 5.55
C MET A 261 -2.52 9.56 5.60
N LEU A 262 -2.89 10.37 6.61
CA LEU A 262 -4.25 10.88 6.75
C LEU A 262 -4.65 11.86 5.65
N PRO A 263 -3.87 12.92 5.32
CA PRO A 263 -4.19 13.77 4.18
C PRO A 263 -4.20 12.99 2.86
N PHE A 264 -3.27 12.06 2.66
CA PHE A 264 -3.27 11.18 1.50
C PHE A 264 -4.59 10.41 1.37
N ALA A 265 -5.04 9.74 2.45
CA ALA A 265 -6.25 8.95 2.45
C ALA A 265 -7.53 9.80 2.26
N LEU A 266 -7.65 10.89 3.04
CA LEU A 266 -8.86 11.72 3.06
C LEU A 266 -9.03 12.53 1.78
N LEU A 267 -7.93 13.02 1.21
CA LEU A 267 -7.95 13.85 0.01
C LEU A 267 -7.96 13.05 -1.30
N SER A 268 -7.70 11.74 -1.24
CA SER A 268 -7.79 10.88 -2.43
C SER A 268 -9.16 10.95 -3.10
N PHE A 269 -10.26 11.02 -2.33
CA PHE A 269 -11.60 11.17 -2.89
C PHE A 269 -11.84 12.55 -3.54
N PRO A 270 -11.61 13.69 -2.88
CA PRO A 270 -11.72 15.01 -3.51
C PRO A 270 -10.86 15.17 -4.76
N PHE A 271 -9.63 14.67 -4.75
CA PHE A 271 -8.76 14.73 -5.93
C PHE A 271 -9.18 13.78 -7.04
N GLY A 272 -9.88 12.70 -6.73
CA GLY A 272 -10.56 11.88 -7.73
C GLY A 272 -11.63 12.68 -8.48
N VAL A 273 -12.50 13.38 -7.74
CA VAL A 273 -13.53 14.27 -8.34
C VAL A 273 -12.88 15.43 -9.11
N LEU A 274 -11.77 15.97 -8.60
CA LEU A 274 -11.04 17.05 -9.28
C LEU A 274 -10.43 16.56 -10.60
N ALA A 275 -9.96 15.32 -10.66
CA ALA A 275 -9.42 14.69 -11.86
C ALA A 275 -10.44 14.48 -12.98
N ASP A 276 -11.75 14.49 -12.65
CA ASP A 276 -12.83 14.48 -13.67
C ASP A 276 -13.03 15.86 -14.32
N ARG A 277 -12.58 16.94 -13.67
CA ARG A 277 -12.74 18.33 -14.13
C ARG A 277 -11.47 18.93 -14.72
N TYR A 278 -10.33 18.43 -14.34
CA TYR A 278 -9.01 18.95 -14.74
C TYR A 278 -8.20 17.86 -15.45
N SER A 279 -7.20 18.27 -16.19
CA SER A 279 -6.31 17.35 -16.90
C SER A 279 -5.61 16.40 -15.92
N LYS A 280 -5.92 15.10 -16.01
CA LYS A 280 -5.31 14.03 -15.20
C LYS A 280 -3.79 14.01 -15.33
N THR A 281 -3.27 14.27 -16.54
CA THR A 281 -1.83 14.35 -16.81
C THR A 281 -1.17 15.52 -16.09
N ALA A 282 -1.83 16.69 -16.03
CA ALA A 282 -1.31 17.86 -15.34
C ALA A 282 -1.31 17.67 -13.80
N LEU A 283 -2.40 17.12 -13.26
CA LEU A 283 -2.49 16.79 -11.83
C LEU A 283 -1.44 15.75 -11.44
N MET A 284 -1.32 14.66 -12.20
CA MET A 284 -0.33 13.62 -11.96
C MET A 284 1.10 14.18 -12.00
N ALA A 285 1.47 14.88 -13.08
CA ALA A 285 2.83 15.40 -13.22
C ALA A 285 3.15 16.51 -12.20
N GLY A 286 2.24 17.45 -11.99
CA GLY A 286 2.39 18.54 -11.01
C GLY A 286 2.45 18.02 -9.58
N GLY A 287 1.53 17.12 -9.22
CA GLY A 287 1.53 16.44 -7.91
C GLY A 287 2.81 15.66 -7.67
N SER A 288 3.28 14.89 -8.67
CA SER A 288 4.52 14.12 -8.57
C SER A 288 5.75 15.03 -8.41
N LEU A 289 5.81 16.15 -9.12
CA LEU A 289 6.93 17.09 -9.00
C LEU A 289 6.99 17.68 -7.58
N VAL A 290 5.87 18.17 -7.06
CA VAL A 290 5.78 18.72 -5.69
C VAL A 290 6.09 17.64 -4.66
N TYR A 291 5.52 16.46 -4.80
CA TYR A 291 5.80 15.31 -3.94
C TYR A 291 7.29 14.92 -3.95
N GLY A 292 7.91 14.86 -5.14
CA GLY A 292 9.34 14.57 -5.29
C GLY A 292 10.22 15.61 -4.61
N ILE A 293 9.90 16.90 -4.73
CA ILE A 293 10.62 18.00 -4.06
C ILE A 293 10.53 17.89 -2.54
N PHE A 294 9.33 17.68 -1.99
CA PHE A 294 9.15 17.48 -0.55
C PHE A 294 9.90 16.24 -0.06
N THR A 295 9.83 15.13 -0.80
CA THR A 295 10.55 13.89 -0.46
C THR A 295 12.07 14.11 -0.48
N ALA A 296 12.59 14.74 -1.52
CA ALA A 296 14.05 15.02 -1.64
C ALA A 296 14.57 15.94 -0.53
N SER A 297 13.77 16.90 -0.09
CA SER A 297 14.15 17.86 0.94
C SER A 297 13.99 17.34 2.36
N LEU A 298 13.27 16.23 2.58
CA LEU A 298 12.90 15.72 3.91
C LEU A 298 14.08 15.52 4.86
N GLY A 299 15.21 15.04 4.36
CA GLY A 299 16.44 14.84 5.16
C GLY A 299 17.08 16.11 5.72
N PHE A 300 16.63 17.29 5.27
CA PHE A 300 17.13 18.61 5.70
C PHE A 300 16.16 19.34 6.64
N TRP A 301 14.96 18.79 6.91
CA TRP A 301 13.95 19.50 7.67
C TRP A 301 14.27 19.52 9.17
N PRO A 302 14.21 20.70 9.80
CA PRO A 302 14.21 20.80 11.25
C PRO A 302 13.01 20.07 11.85
N THR A 303 13.16 19.59 13.08
CA THR A 303 12.14 18.79 13.79
C THR A 303 10.76 19.46 13.83
N GLU A 304 10.71 20.79 13.93
CA GLU A 304 9.51 21.61 14.02
C GLU A 304 8.66 21.57 12.76
N PHE A 305 9.31 21.42 11.59
CA PHE A 305 8.64 21.42 10.29
C PHE A 305 8.25 20.03 9.77
N ILE A 306 8.73 18.96 10.40
CA ILE A 306 8.47 17.58 9.94
C ILE A 306 6.95 17.30 9.86
N THR A 307 6.16 17.69 10.87
CA THR A 307 4.70 17.45 10.86
C THR A 307 4.02 18.13 9.68
N LEU A 308 4.33 19.41 9.46
CA LEU A 308 3.74 20.20 8.37
C LEU A 308 4.20 19.69 7.01
N GLY A 309 5.48 19.40 6.88
CA GLY A 309 6.06 18.86 5.66
C GLY A 309 5.49 17.47 5.30
N MET A 310 5.33 16.59 6.28
CA MET A 310 4.70 15.28 6.07
C MET A 310 3.24 15.43 5.62
N ALA A 311 2.49 16.38 6.22
CA ALA A 311 1.12 16.68 5.78
C ALA A 311 1.08 17.20 4.34
N ALA A 312 1.95 18.14 3.98
CA ALA A 312 2.05 18.68 2.63
C ALA A 312 2.45 17.59 1.61
N THR A 313 3.35 16.71 2.01
CA THR A 313 3.74 15.54 1.19
C THR A 313 2.57 14.59 0.99
N GLY A 314 1.76 14.33 2.02
CA GLY A 314 0.56 13.51 1.93
C GLY A 314 -0.51 14.09 0.99
N VAL A 315 -0.71 15.42 1.03
CA VAL A 315 -1.58 16.12 0.07
C VAL A 315 -1.07 15.92 -1.36
N SER A 316 0.23 16.14 -1.57
CA SER A 316 0.86 16.00 -2.90
C SER A 316 0.76 14.56 -3.43
N ALA A 317 0.89 13.56 -2.55
CA ALA A 317 0.69 12.16 -2.89
C ALA A 317 -0.74 11.88 -3.36
N ALA A 318 -1.77 12.45 -2.73
CA ALA A 318 -3.16 12.31 -3.17
C ALA A 318 -3.40 12.93 -4.55
N VAL A 319 -2.82 14.10 -4.82
CA VAL A 319 -2.89 14.78 -6.12
C VAL A 319 -2.26 13.95 -7.24
N MET A 320 -1.22 13.19 -6.95
CA MET A 320 -0.49 12.38 -7.92
C MET A 320 -1.14 11.00 -8.15
N PHE A 321 -1.45 10.29 -7.07
CA PHE A 321 -1.81 8.88 -7.09
C PHE A 321 -3.15 8.61 -7.79
N VAL A 322 -4.20 9.35 -7.42
CA VAL A 322 -5.55 9.10 -7.93
C VAL A 322 -5.65 9.37 -9.44
N PRO A 323 -5.16 10.50 -9.98
CA PRO A 323 -5.14 10.71 -11.43
C PRO A 323 -4.32 9.66 -12.18
N SER A 324 -3.21 9.15 -11.63
CA SER A 324 -2.41 8.10 -12.28
C SER A 324 -3.18 6.78 -12.42
N MET A 325 -3.95 6.42 -11.40
CA MET A 325 -4.82 5.24 -11.41
C MET A 325 -5.98 5.40 -12.41
N LEU A 326 -6.64 6.56 -12.42
CA LEU A 326 -7.71 6.88 -13.37
C LEU A 326 -7.20 6.87 -14.81
N MET A 327 -6.02 7.45 -15.05
CA MET A 327 -5.39 7.44 -16.38
C MET A 327 -5.09 6.01 -16.86
N THR A 328 -4.73 5.09 -15.96
CA THR A 328 -4.59 3.66 -16.30
C THR A 328 -5.89 3.08 -16.81
N ALA A 329 -7.00 3.38 -16.13
CA ALA A 329 -8.33 2.91 -16.52
C ALA A 329 -8.82 3.52 -17.85
N ASP A 330 -8.51 4.80 -18.11
CA ASP A 330 -8.92 5.51 -19.31
C ASP A 330 -8.12 5.08 -20.55
N LEU A 331 -6.82 4.84 -20.39
CA LEU A 331 -5.96 4.36 -21.46
C LEU A 331 -6.24 2.90 -21.86
N ALA A 332 -6.84 2.12 -20.96
CA ALA A 332 -7.13 0.72 -21.21
C ALA A 332 -8.49 0.56 -21.89
N PRO A 333 -8.58 -0.17 -23.04
CA PRO A 333 -9.87 -0.59 -23.60
C PRO A 333 -10.73 -1.32 -22.56
N PRO A 334 -12.07 -1.22 -22.61
CA PRO A 334 -12.98 -1.84 -21.64
C PRO A 334 -12.67 -3.32 -21.34
N ALA A 335 -12.32 -4.07 -22.40
CA ALA A 335 -12.03 -5.51 -22.30
C ALA A 335 -10.80 -5.86 -21.46
N ILE A 336 -9.82 -4.95 -21.32
CA ILE A 336 -8.57 -5.18 -20.58
C ILE A 336 -8.37 -4.21 -19.42
N ARG A 337 -9.39 -3.44 -19.03
CA ARG A 337 -9.29 -2.41 -17.98
C ARG A 337 -8.90 -3.01 -16.61
N SER A 338 -9.49 -4.14 -16.24
CA SER A 338 -9.15 -4.85 -15.00
C SER A 338 -7.70 -5.36 -15.02
N THR A 339 -7.25 -5.85 -16.18
CA THR A 339 -5.85 -6.29 -16.40
C THR A 339 -4.87 -5.13 -16.25
N ALA A 340 -5.18 -3.97 -16.83
CA ALA A 340 -4.35 -2.77 -16.73
C ALA A 340 -4.24 -2.25 -15.28
N LEU A 341 -5.35 -2.24 -14.53
CA LEU A 341 -5.33 -1.91 -13.10
C LEU A 341 -4.57 -2.95 -12.27
N GLY A 342 -4.64 -4.22 -12.65
CA GLY A 342 -3.80 -5.28 -12.08
C GLY A 342 -2.31 -5.01 -12.32
N ALA A 343 -1.92 -4.61 -13.53
CA ALA A 343 -0.56 -4.21 -13.87
C ALA A 343 -0.09 -2.99 -13.05
N PHE A 344 -0.97 -1.99 -12.87
CA PHE A 344 -0.72 -0.81 -12.02
C PHE A 344 -0.37 -1.21 -10.58
N ASN A 345 -1.15 -2.12 -9.99
CA ASN A 345 -0.87 -2.61 -8.65
C ASN A 345 0.40 -3.47 -8.58
N THR A 346 0.68 -4.29 -9.59
CA THR A 346 1.91 -5.09 -9.67
C THR A 346 3.15 -4.19 -9.74
N ALA A 347 3.13 -3.15 -10.58
CA ALA A 347 4.20 -2.17 -10.65
C ALA A 347 4.42 -1.47 -9.30
N GLY A 348 3.35 -1.09 -8.61
CA GLY A 348 3.41 -0.53 -7.27
C GLY A 348 4.00 -1.49 -6.24
N SER A 349 3.64 -2.78 -6.29
CA SER A 349 4.19 -3.79 -5.39
C SER A 349 5.71 -3.95 -5.54
N LEU A 350 6.23 -3.89 -6.76
CA LEU A 350 7.68 -3.87 -7.00
C LEU A 350 8.34 -2.64 -6.36
N GLY A 351 7.67 -1.49 -6.42
CA GLY A 351 8.11 -0.28 -5.72
C GLY A 351 8.21 -0.50 -4.20
N PHE A 352 7.18 -1.06 -3.58
CA PHE A 352 7.20 -1.38 -2.14
C PHE A 352 8.28 -2.40 -1.73
N ILE A 353 8.67 -3.32 -2.61
CA ILE A 353 9.77 -4.26 -2.35
C ILE A 353 11.10 -3.53 -2.38
N LEU A 354 11.34 -2.74 -3.42
CA LEU A 354 12.64 -2.11 -3.67
C LEU A 354 12.88 -0.84 -2.84
N GLY A 355 11.81 -0.10 -2.51
CA GLY A 355 11.91 1.16 -1.78
C GLY A 355 12.66 1.03 -0.44
N PRO A 356 12.21 0.19 0.49
CA PRO A 356 12.90 -0.01 1.76
C PRO A 356 14.36 -0.45 1.60
N LEU A 357 14.61 -1.40 0.69
CA LEU A 357 15.97 -1.92 0.42
C LEU A 357 16.89 -0.82 -0.10
N CYS A 358 16.45 -0.06 -1.10
CA CYS A 358 17.24 1.03 -1.64
C CYS A 358 17.48 2.12 -0.59
N GLY A 359 16.46 2.44 0.21
CA GLY A 359 16.59 3.41 1.30
C GLY A 359 17.61 2.98 2.36
N GLY A 360 17.57 1.73 2.78
CA GLY A 360 18.55 1.15 3.70
C GLY A 360 19.97 1.11 3.12
N LEU A 361 20.10 0.61 1.88
CA LEU A 361 21.39 0.50 1.18
C LEU A 361 22.06 1.87 1.00
N ILE A 362 21.33 2.86 0.49
CA ILE A 362 21.86 4.20 0.22
C ILE A 362 22.24 4.88 1.55
N SER A 363 21.35 4.82 2.54
CA SER A 363 21.61 5.46 3.83
C SER A 363 22.84 4.84 4.53
N GLU A 364 23.04 3.53 4.45
CA GLU A 364 24.18 2.85 5.06
C GLU A 364 25.49 3.12 4.30
N ALA A 365 25.46 3.05 2.96
CA ALA A 365 26.63 3.30 2.13
C ALA A 365 27.18 4.72 2.33
N VAL A 366 26.32 5.74 2.33
CA VAL A 366 26.75 7.13 2.52
C VAL A 366 27.10 7.43 3.97
N ARG A 367 26.42 6.80 4.92
CA ARG A 367 26.72 6.94 6.35
C ARG A 367 28.15 6.52 6.71
N ALA A 368 28.68 5.49 6.04
CA ALA A 368 30.01 4.97 6.30
C ALA A 368 31.11 6.03 6.08
N GLU A 369 30.93 6.94 5.12
CA GLU A 369 31.91 7.96 4.76
C GLU A 369 31.56 9.36 5.30
N HIS A 370 30.27 9.71 5.35
CA HIS A 370 29.81 11.08 5.57
C HIS A 370 28.92 11.26 6.81
N GLY A 371 28.69 10.19 7.57
CA GLY A 371 27.90 10.23 8.79
C GLY A 371 26.38 10.03 8.58
N ALA A 372 25.67 9.84 9.69
CA ALA A 372 24.26 9.41 9.67
C ALA A 372 23.33 10.41 8.98
N ALA A 373 23.52 11.73 9.19
CA ALA A 373 22.67 12.75 8.58
C ALA A 373 22.78 12.71 7.05
N ALA A 374 24.03 12.66 6.52
CA ALA A 374 24.28 12.58 5.09
C ALA A 374 23.68 11.31 4.46
N GLY A 375 23.74 10.17 5.17
CA GLY A 375 23.11 8.93 4.74
C GLY A 375 21.62 9.07 4.49
N TYR A 376 20.87 9.64 5.43
CA TYR A 376 19.43 9.86 5.27
C TYR A 376 19.11 10.93 4.23
N GLN A 377 19.91 12.00 4.15
CA GLN A 377 19.77 13.03 3.11
C GLN A 377 19.93 12.44 1.71
N ALA A 378 20.94 11.60 1.51
CA ALA A 378 21.14 10.88 0.25
C ALA A 378 19.99 9.94 -0.08
N ALA A 379 19.47 9.20 0.90
CA ALA A 379 18.35 8.30 0.72
C ALA A 379 17.08 9.06 0.27
N PHE A 380 16.67 10.10 1.01
CA PHE A 380 15.50 10.91 0.64
C PHE A 380 15.73 11.70 -0.65
N GLY A 381 16.94 12.23 -0.87
CA GLY A 381 17.35 12.86 -2.11
C GLY A 381 17.13 11.94 -3.32
N THR A 382 17.59 10.70 -3.23
CA THR A 382 17.41 9.68 -4.27
C THR A 382 15.95 9.32 -4.48
N ALA A 383 15.19 9.13 -3.39
CA ALA A 383 13.77 8.84 -3.46
C ALA A 383 12.98 9.95 -4.18
N GLY A 384 13.18 11.21 -3.79
CA GLY A 384 12.54 12.35 -4.44
C GLY A 384 13.01 12.57 -5.87
N ALA A 385 14.31 12.43 -6.13
CA ALA A 385 14.88 12.53 -7.47
C ALA A 385 14.31 11.48 -8.43
N SER A 386 14.04 10.26 -7.96
CA SER A 386 13.45 9.21 -8.79
C SER A 386 12.06 9.61 -9.32
N VAL A 387 11.23 10.24 -8.49
CA VAL A 387 9.90 10.74 -8.89
C VAL A 387 10.03 11.93 -9.84
N ILE A 388 10.91 12.88 -9.54
CA ILE A 388 11.18 14.04 -10.41
C ILE A 388 11.67 13.57 -11.78
N LEU A 389 12.59 12.61 -11.81
CA LEU A 389 13.09 12.02 -13.06
C LEU A 389 11.96 11.33 -13.85
N CYS A 390 11.07 10.60 -13.18
CA CYS A 390 9.89 10.05 -13.84
C CYS A 390 9.05 11.14 -14.52
N VAL A 391 8.83 12.28 -13.86
CA VAL A 391 8.08 13.40 -14.46
C VAL A 391 8.82 13.96 -15.67
N VAL A 392 10.12 14.23 -15.54
CA VAL A 392 10.94 14.81 -16.62
C VAL A 392 10.96 13.90 -17.85
N VAL A 393 11.19 12.60 -17.66
CA VAL A 393 11.22 11.62 -18.76
C VAL A 393 9.84 11.42 -19.36
N ALA A 394 8.79 11.45 -18.55
CA ALA A 394 7.42 11.27 -18.99
C ALA A 394 6.82 12.50 -19.67
N LEU A 395 7.35 13.70 -19.42
CA LEU A 395 6.76 14.97 -19.84
C LEU A 395 6.47 15.05 -21.36
N PRO A 396 7.39 14.70 -22.27
CA PRO A 396 7.10 14.74 -23.72
C PRO A 396 5.94 13.79 -24.10
N PHE A 397 5.85 12.63 -23.47
CA PHE A 397 4.75 11.66 -23.72
C PHE A 397 3.42 12.16 -23.15
N LEU A 398 3.43 12.77 -21.96
CA LEU A 398 2.25 13.37 -21.34
C LEU A 398 1.69 14.53 -22.17
N LEU A 399 2.57 15.39 -22.68
CA LEU A 399 2.18 16.49 -23.57
C LEU A 399 1.60 16.00 -24.89
N ARG A 400 2.14 14.90 -25.44
CA ARG A 400 1.59 14.26 -26.63
C ARG A 400 0.19 13.68 -26.37
N LEU A 401 -0.01 12.91 -25.31
CA LEU A 401 -1.33 12.34 -24.95
C LEU A 401 -2.38 13.43 -24.72
N ARG A 402 -1.97 14.55 -24.10
CA ARG A 402 -2.85 15.71 -23.93
C ARG A 402 -3.26 16.33 -25.26
N ARG A 403 -2.32 16.48 -26.23
CA ARG A 403 -2.64 17.01 -27.58
C ARG A 403 -3.55 16.07 -28.37
N GLU A 404 -3.44 14.77 -28.15
CA GLU A 404 -4.29 13.74 -28.77
C GLU A 404 -5.68 13.64 -28.13
N GLY A 405 -6.00 14.43 -27.08
CA GLY A 405 -7.28 14.39 -26.34
C GLY A 405 -7.54 13.10 -25.58
N ARG A 406 -6.50 12.27 -25.35
CA ARG A 406 -6.62 10.95 -24.74
C ARG A 406 -6.60 10.97 -23.19
N THR A 407 -6.47 12.13 -22.58
CA THR A 407 -6.31 12.30 -21.13
C THR A 407 -6.96 13.59 -20.59
N THR A 408 -8.00 14.04 -21.24
CA THR A 408 -8.84 15.16 -20.75
C THR A 408 -9.80 14.71 -19.69
#